data_6a4167319dc46fe7b65f8780ffc64d3e
#
_entry.id   6a4167319dc46fe7b65f8780ffc64d3e
#
_cell.length_a   1.000
_cell.length_b   1.000
_cell.length_c   1.000
_cell.angle_alpha   90.00
_cell.angle_beta   90.00
_cell.angle_gamma   90.00
#
_symmetry.space_group_name_H-M   'P 1'
#
loop_
_entity.id
_entity.type
_entity.pdbx_description
1 polymer ?
#
loop_
_entity_poly.entity_id
_entity_poly.type
_entity_poly.pdbx_seq_one_letter_code
_entity_poly.pdbx_strand_id
1 'polypeptide(L)'
;MADLVERSDEGLTPAREGVRTARPRVGHIEFLNCVPLYWGLGRTGALLDLDLTRDTPEKLSDQLVNGRLDLGPITCVEYLRHADELVVLPDIAVGSNGPVMSCVIVSTVPLDQLDGRPVALGSTSRTSVRLARLLLEEREGVRPEYFSCSPDLDAMLARADAAVLIGDEGLRATLEADRHPEYTVHDLGQMWQEWTGLPFVFAVWAARREFVERQPALVAAVHRAFLESRDISLLEADQVAAHAARWEGFDAPVLEHYFRGALDFSLSDPQLAGIAEFARRVGHDSGFAPDVTVRLLADSRAL
;
A
#
# COMPACT_ATOMS: atom_id res chain seq x y z
N MET A 1 -69.15 1.28 35.01
CA MET A 1 -68.96 0.17 34.09
C MET A 1 -67.80 0.55 33.15
N ALA A 2 -66.66 0.05 33.42
CA ALA A 2 -65.46 0.25 32.61
C ALA A 2 -64.91 -1.13 32.27
N ASP A 3 -65.07 -1.51 31.00
CA ASP A 3 -64.50 -2.78 30.50
C ASP A 3 -62.97 -2.67 30.40
N LEU A 4 -62.32 -3.53 31.15
CA LEU A 4 -60.88 -3.81 31.04
C LEU A 4 -60.66 -4.70 29.84
N VAL A 5 -59.92 -4.18 28.85
CA VAL A 5 -59.42 -4.96 27.72
C VAL A 5 -58.10 -5.60 28.16
N GLU A 6 -58.12 -6.89 28.43
CA GLU A 6 -56.90 -7.74 28.52
C GLU A 6 -56.27 -7.83 27.13
N ARG A 7 -55.03 -7.31 26.99
CA ARG A 7 -54.17 -7.63 25.86
C ARG A 7 -53.32 -8.86 26.19
N SER A 8 -53.59 -9.95 25.50
CA SER A 8 -52.81 -11.16 25.51
C SER A 8 -51.40 -10.89 25.00
N ASP A 9 -50.40 -11.20 25.83
CA ASP A 9 -48.98 -11.29 25.48
C ASP A 9 -48.77 -12.51 24.56
N GLU A 10 -48.96 -12.36 23.26
CA GLU A 10 -48.52 -13.35 22.28
C GLU A 10 -47.05 -13.12 21.93
N GLY A 11 -46.20 -13.94 22.52
CA GLY A 11 -45.01 -14.54 21.96
C GLY A 11 -44.09 -13.67 21.10
N LEU A 12 -43.29 -12.80 21.70
CA LEU A 12 -42.02 -12.41 21.12
C LEU A 12 -41.13 -13.65 21.05
N THR A 13 -41.07 -14.27 19.86
CA THR A 13 -40.05 -15.28 19.55
C THR A 13 -38.69 -14.67 19.81
N PRO A 14 -37.83 -15.25 20.63
CA PRO A 14 -36.48 -14.70 20.83
C PRO A 14 -35.80 -14.65 19.48
N ALA A 15 -35.33 -13.46 19.09
CA ALA A 15 -34.45 -13.28 17.95
C ALA A 15 -33.31 -14.32 18.08
N ARG A 16 -33.15 -15.15 17.04
CA ARG A 16 -32.02 -16.06 16.96
C ARG A 16 -30.79 -15.22 17.24
N GLU A 17 -30.08 -15.50 18.32
CA GLU A 17 -28.71 -15.05 18.53
C GLU A 17 -27.89 -15.60 17.38
N GLY A 18 -27.85 -14.83 16.29
CA GLY A 18 -26.87 -15.03 15.25
C GLY A 18 -25.51 -14.84 15.91
N VAL A 19 -24.69 -15.85 15.89
CA VAL A 19 -23.26 -15.77 16.23
C VAL A 19 -22.74 -14.57 15.42
N ARG A 20 -22.55 -13.42 16.08
CA ARG A 20 -21.88 -12.26 15.46
C ARG A 20 -20.44 -12.73 15.24
N THR A 21 -20.16 -13.19 14.01
CA THR A 21 -18.79 -13.41 13.60
C THR A 21 -18.04 -12.11 13.84
N ALA A 22 -16.97 -12.16 14.60
CA ALA A 22 -16.15 -10.99 14.85
C ALA A 22 -15.74 -10.40 13.49
N ARG A 23 -15.85 -9.08 13.34
CA ARG A 23 -15.42 -8.40 12.10
C ARG A 23 -13.93 -8.69 11.89
N PRO A 24 -13.47 -8.96 10.66
CA PRO A 24 -12.06 -9.12 10.39
C PRO A 24 -11.32 -7.79 10.65
N ARG A 25 -10.17 -7.87 11.31
CA ARG A 25 -9.30 -6.73 11.59
C ARG A 25 -8.45 -6.45 10.34
N VAL A 26 -8.70 -5.32 9.71
CA VAL A 26 -8.15 -4.99 8.38
C VAL A 26 -7.29 -3.73 8.47
N GLY A 27 -6.08 -3.79 7.89
CA GLY A 27 -5.21 -2.63 7.77
C GLY A 27 -5.70 -1.65 6.70
N HIS A 28 -5.47 -0.36 6.93
CA HIS A 28 -5.72 0.73 5.99
C HIS A 28 -4.53 1.68 5.95
N ILE A 29 -3.81 1.75 4.83
CA ILE A 29 -2.74 2.73 4.64
C ILE A 29 -3.34 4.14 4.61
N GLU A 30 -2.78 5.03 5.43
CA GLU A 30 -3.29 6.39 5.59
C GLU A 30 -3.02 7.35 4.43
N PHE A 31 -2.16 6.96 3.46
CA PHE A 31 -1.77 7.79 2.34
C PHE A 31 -2.80 7.83 1.20
N LEU A 32 -2.76 8.90 0.42
CA LEU A 32 -3.63 9.13 -0.75
C LEU A 32 -3.62 7.98 -1.75
N ASN A 33 -2.48 7.30 -1.95
CA ASN A 33 -2.38 6.18 -2.88
C ASN A 33 -3.35 5.03 -2.61
N CYS A 34 -3.87 4.92 -1.39
CA CYS A 34 -4.82 3.87 -1.01
C CYS A 34 -6.28 4.35 -0.96
N VAL A 35 -6.55 5.66 -1.06
CA VAL A 35 -7.92 6.18 -1.03
C VAL A 35 -8.84 5.48 -2.05
N PRO A 36 -8.40 5.22 -3.31
CA PRO A 36 -9.23 4.49 -4.27
C PRO A 36 -9.67 3.11 -3.78
N LEU A 37 -8.84 2.38 -3.06
CA LEU A 37 -9.16 1.03 -2.58
C LEU A 37 -10.19 0.98 -1.45
N TYR A 38 -10.45 2.11 -0.80
CA TYR A 38 -11.40 2.22 0.32
C TYR A 38 -12.66 3.03 -0.03
N TRP A 39 -12.62 3.82 -1.11
CA TRP A 39 -13.76 4.60 -1.59
C TRP A 39 -14.98 3.73 -1.89
N GLY A 40 -14.78 2.69 -2.70
CA GLY A 40 -15.85 1.77 -3.08
C GLY A 40 -16.39 0.97 -1.90
N LEU A 41 -15.56 0.62 -0.89
CA LEU A 41 -16.04 -0.02 0.34
C LEU A 41 -17.08 0.86 1.07
N GLY A 42 -16.88 2.18 1.08
CA GLY A 42 -17.86 3.12 1.61
C GLY A 42 -19.14 3.18 0.75
N ARG A 43 -18.98 3.11 -0.58
CA ARG A 43 -20.12 3.15 -1.54
C ARG A 43 -21.00 1.91 -1.46
N THR A 44 -20.41 0.75 -1.28
CA THR A 44 -21.13 -0.54 -1.18
C THR A 44 -21.63 -0.85 0.24
N GLY A 45 -21.16 -0.11 1.24
CA GLY A 45 -21.43 -0.39 2.66
C GLY A 45 -20.58 -1.50 3.25
N ALA A 46 -19.70 -2.16 2.47
CA ALA A 46 -18.79 -3.23 2.94
C ALA A 46 -17.85 -2.76 4.06
N LEU A 47 -17.58 -1.44 4.13
CA LEU A 47 -16.80 -0.83 5.20
C LEU A 47 -17.35 -1.13 6.61
N LEU A 48 -18.67 -1.28 6.75
CA LEU A 48 -19.33 -1.55 8.02
C LEU A 48 -19.07 -2.96 8.55
N ASP A 49 -18.63 -3.88 7.69
CA ASP A 49 -18.34 -5.27 8.04
C ASP A 49 -16.87 -5.49 8.42
N LEU A 50 -16.05 -4.42 8.39
CA LEU A 50 -14.62 -4.45 8.70
C LEU A 50 -14.31 -3.71 10.00
N ASP A 51 -13.31 -4.19 10.72
CA ASP A 51 -12.66 -3.46 11.82
C ASP A 51 -11.34 -2.87 11.28
N LEU A 52 -11.41 -1.59 10.87
CA LEU A 52 -10.30 -0.94 10.18
C LEU A 52 -9.33 -0.28 11.15
N THR A 53 -8.04 -0.56 10.95
CA THR A 53 -6.93 0.16 11.59
C THR A 53 -6.19 0.97 10.55
N ARG A 54 -6.17 2.31 10.71
CA ARG A 54 -5.45 3.24 9.83
C ARG A 54 -4.08 3.56 10.41
N ASP A 55 -3.03 3.38 9.61
CA ASP A 55 -1.65 3.70 10.01
C ASP A 55 -0.72 3.75 8.77
N THR A 56 0.57 4.00 8.99
CA THR A 56 1.60 3.94 7.95
C THR A 56 1.83 2.50 7.45
N PRO A 57 2.33 2.31 6.21
CA PRO A 57 2.61 0.98 5.66
C PRO A 57 3.52 0.13 6.55
N GLU A 58 4.52 0.74 7.18
CA GLU A 58 5.46 0.04 8.07
C GLU A 58 4.75 -0.51 9.31
N LYS A 59 3.98 0.33 10.01
CA LYS A 59 3.26 -0.08 11.21
C LYS A 59 2.16 -1.09 10.94
N LEU A 60 1.46 -0.98 9.79
CA LEU A 60 0.47 -1.98 9.38
C LEU A 60 1.13 -3.33 9.09
N SER A 61 2.31 -3.34 8.45
CA SER A 61 3.09 -4.55 8.25
C SER A 61 3.42 -5.22 9.57
N ASP A 62 3.93 -4.46 10.55
CA ASP A 62 4.23 -4.96 11.89
C ASP A 62 2.96 -5.50 12.61
N GLN A 63 1.83 -4.84 12.45
CA GLN A 63 0.56 -5.29 13.05
C GLN A 63 0.06 -6.58 12.41
N LEU A 64 0.18 -6.75 11.09
CA LEU A 64 -0.23 -7.95 10.38
C LEU A 64 0.65 -9.15 10.80
N VAL A 65 1.97 -8.99 10.75
CA VAL A 65 2.93 -10.03 11.15
C VAL A 65 2.74 -10.44 12.61
N ASN A 66 2.52 -9.48 13.52
CA ASN A 66 2.31 -9.76 14.94
C ASN A 66 0.88 -10.20 15.30
N GLY A 67 -0.01 -10.46 14.33
CA GLY A 67 -1.36 -10.98 14.55
C GLY A 67 -2.35 -9.98 15.15
N ARG A 68 -2.06 -8.68 15.11
CA ARG A 68 -3.01 -7.63 15.50
C ARG A 68 -4.01 -7.35 14.38
N LEU A 69 -3.62 -7.59 13.12
CA LEU A 69 -4.50 -7.60 11.96
C LEU A 69 -4.68 -9.04 11.46
N ASP A 70 -5.79 -9.30 10.82
CA ASP A 70 -6.11 -10.58 10.19
C ASP A 70 -5.71 -10.58 8.71
N LEU A 71 -5.90 -9.42 8.05
CA LEU A 71 -5.51 -9.19 6.66
C LEU A 71 -5.35 -7.68 6.39
N GLY A 72 -4.74 -7.34 5.27
CA GLY A 72 -4.59 -5.95 4.84
C GLY A 72 -3.33 -5.72 4.03
N PRO A 73 -3.00 -4.46 3.75
CA PRO A 73 -1.79 -4.10 3.03
C PRO A 73 -0.55 -4.41 3.86
N ILE A 74 0.46 -4.91 3.18
CA ILE A 74 1.80 -5.14 3.72
C ILE A 74 2.83 -4.68 2.69
N THR A 75 3.91 -4.03 3.13
CA THR A 75 4.99 -3.65 2.21
C THR A 75 5.61 -4.90 1.57
N CYS A 76 5.99 -4.81 0.29
CA CYS A 76 6.47 -5.97 -0.46
C CYS A 76 7.65 -6.67 0.23
N VAL A 77 8.63 -5.92 0.74
CA VAL A 77 9.78 -6.47 1.49
C VAL A 77 9.34 -7.24 2.73
N GLU A 78 8.38 -6.73 3.51
CA GLU A 78 7.90 -7.42 4.70
C GLU A 78 7.09 -8.67 4.34
N TYR A 79 6.30 -8.63 3.28
CA TYR A 79 5.66 -9.84 2.77
C TYR A 79 6.70 -10.92 2.42
N LEU A 80 7.74 -10.56 1.68
CA LEU A 80 8.79 -11.51 1.27
C LEU A 80 9.52 -12.13 2.47
N ARG A 81 9.71 -11.37 3.56
CA ARG A 81 10.28 -11.88 4.83
C ARG A 81 9.36 -12.89 5.54
N HIS A 82 8.06 -12.76 5.35
CA HIS A 82 7.03 -13.55 6.03
C HIS A 82 6.17 -14.36 5.05
N ALA A 83 6.71 -14.68 3.86
CA ALA A 83 5.99 -15.40 2.82
C ALA A 83 5.48 -16.79 3.26
N ASP A 84 6.10 -17.37 4.29
CA ASP A 84 5.67 -18.63 4.88
C ASP A 84 4.45 -18.51 5.81
N GLU A 85 4.20 -17.33 6.35
CA GLU A 85 3.13 -17.05 7.31
C GLU A 85 1.92 -16.39 6.68
N LEU A 86 2.11 -15.79 5.50
CA LEU A 86 1.12 -14.95 4.82
C LEU A 86 0.70 -15.53 3.47
N VAL A 87 -0.52 -15.17 3.05
CA VAL A 87 -1.08 -15.51 1.74
C VAL A 87 -1.53 -14.22 1.07
N VAL A 88 -1.06 -13.93 -0.13
CA VAL A 88 -1.40 -12.72 -0.89
C VAL A 88 -2.76 -12.86 -1.53
N LEU A 89 -3.57 -11.82 -1.45
CA LEU A 89 -4.83 -11.70 -2.19
C LEU A 89 -4.49 -11.35 -3.65
N PRO A 90 -4.93 -12.17 -4.63
CA PRO A 90 -4.64 -11.92 -6.04
C PRO A 90 -5.32 -10.66 -6.56
N ASP A 91 -4.84 -10.15 -7.70
CA ASP A 91 -5.41 -9.02 -8.43
C ASP A 91 -5.52 -7.69 -7.66
N ILE A 92 -4.81 -7.56 -6.55
CA ILE A 92 -4.79 -6.30 -5.78
C ILE A 92 -3.40 -6.00 -5.19
N ALA A 93 -2.90 -4.81 -5.49
CA ALA A 93 -1.61 -4.30 -5.02
C ALA A 93 -1.59 -2.76 -5.02
N VAL A 94 -0.50 -2.16 -4.60
CA VAL A 94 -0.10 -0.79 -4.94
C VAL A 94 1.25 -0.85 -5.62
N GLY A 95 1.27 -0.49 -6.88
CA GLY A 95 2.44 -0.50 -7.73
C GLY A 95 2.42 0.61 -8.77
N SER A 96 3.33 0.52 -9.74
CA SER A 96 3.36 1.34 -10.94
C SER A 96 4.02 0.60 -12.09
N ASN A 97 3.67 0.98 -13.31
CA ASN A 97 4.38 0.55 -14.53
C ASN A 97 4.99 1.80 -15.20
N GLY A 98 6.08 2.29 -14.63
CA GLY A 98 6.68 3.58 -14.91
C GLY A 98 6.54 4.53 -13.70
N PRO A 99 6.39 5.84 -13.92
CA PRO A 99 6.34 6.81 -12.82
C PRO A 99 5.21 6.50 -11.83
N VAL A 100 5.54 6.51 -10.53
CA VAL A 100 4.58 6.36 -9.42
C VAL A 100 4.19 7.72 -8.80
N MET A 101 4.96 8.76 -9.08
CA MET A 101 4.84 10.14 -8.59
C MET A 101 5.08 10.32 -7.07
N SER A 102 4.81 9.30 -6.26
CA SER A 102 4.80 9.41 -4.79
C SER A 102 5.87 8.59 -4.07
N CYS A 103 6.80 7.95 -4.80
CA CYS A 103 7.97 7.29 -4.22
C CYS A 103 9.20 7.79 -4.96
N VAL A 104 9.98 8.66 -4.30
CA VAL A 104 10.99 9.46 -4.99
C VAL A 104 12.30 9.56 -4.21
N ILE A 105 13.39 9.82 -4.94
CA ILE A 105 14.63 10.39 -4.42
C ILE A 105 14.65 11.87 -4.81
N VAL A 106 14.70 12.76 -3.83
CA VAL A 106 14.93 14.19 -4.03
C VAL A 106 16.42 14.43 -3.78
N SER A 107 17.15 14.97 -4.75
CA SER A 107 18.61 15.14 -4.64
C SER A 107 19.06 16.54 -5.03
N THR A 108 19.95 17.13 -4.24
CA THR A 108 20.58 18.44 -4.50
C THR A 108 21.80 18.35 -5.41
N VAL A 109 22.23 17.11 -5.73
CA VAL A 109 23.34 16.81 -6.64
C VAL A 109 22.93 15.70 -7.61
N PRO A 110 23.59 15.51 -8.76
CA PRO A 110 23.38 14.34 -9.61
C PRO A 110 23.54 13.03 -8.83
N LEU A 111 22.72 12.00 -9.15
CA LEU A 111 22.73 10.73 -8.38
C LEU A 111 24.09 10.02 -8.41
N ASP A 112 24.82 10.10 -9.51
CA ASP A 112 26.18 9.55 -9.69
C ASP A 112 27.25 10.23 -8.80
N GLN A 113 26.92 11.37 -8.19
CA GLN A 113 27.79 12.10 -7.26
C GLN A 113 27.46 11.80 -5.78
N LEU A 114 26.55 10.89 -5.48
CA LEU A 114 26.15 10.57 -4.11
C LEU A 114 27.11 9.60 -3.41
N ASP A 115 28.19 9.16 -4.05
CA ASP A 115 29.14 8.24 -3.42
C ASP A 115 29.80 8.84 -2.17
N GLY A 116 29.67 8.14 -1.02
CA GLY A 116 30.11 8.61 0.30
C GLY A 116 29.34 9.80 0.87
N ARG A 117 28.28 10.27 0.22
CA ARG A 117 27.47 11.40 0.70
C ARG A 117 26.29 10.96 1.55
N PRO A 118 25.80 11.80 2.47
CA PRO A 118 24.65 11.47 3.28
C PRO A 118 23.36 11.44 2.47
N VAL A 119 22.57 10.35 2.62
CA VAL A 119 21.23 10.17 2.05
C VAL A 119 20.25 9.86 3.17
N ALA A 120 19.25 10.71 3.35
CA ALA A 120 18.21 10.56 4.34
C ALA A 120 17.11 9.62 3.85
N LEU A 121 16.72 8.64 4.66
CA LEU A 121 15.69 7.65 4.35
C LEU A 121 14.47 7.91 5.22
N GLY A 122 13.31 8.18 4.59
CA GLY A 122 12.04 8.34 5.29
C GLY A 122 11.60 7.03 5.98
N SER A 123 11.16 7.13 7.23
CA SER A 123 10.90 5.99 8.12
C SER A 123 9.53 5.32 7.93
N THR A 124 8.82 5.58 6.82
CA THR A 124 7.42 5.12 6.64
C THR A 124 7.25 3.95 5.69
N SER A 125 8.31 3.50 4.99
CA SER A 125 8.26 2.33 4.10
C SER A 125 9.60 1.61 3.98
N ARG A 126 9.59 0.31 4.25
CA ARG A 126 10.77 -0.54 4.07
C ARG A 126 11.02 -0.88 2.60
N THR A 127 9.99 -1.07 1.79
CA THR A 127 10.13 -1.43 0.36
C THR A 127 10.75 -0.30 -0.46
N SER A 128 10.23 0.93 -0.35
CA SER A 128 10.73 2.06 -1.13
C SER A 128 12.17 2.44 -0.73
N VAL A 129 12.49 2.36 0.57
CA VAL A 129 13.86 2.54 1.06
C VAL A 129 14.79 1.48 0.47
N ARG A 130 14.38 0.21 0.43
CA ARG A 130 15.20 -0.86 -0.14
C ARG A 130 15.36 -0.70 -1.66
N LEU A 131 14.29 -0.29 -2.36
CA LEU A 131 14.37 0.02 -3.79
C LEU A 131 15.31 1.18 -4.08
N ALA A 132 15.22 2.28 -3.31
CA ALA A 132 16.08 3.44 -3.50
C ALA A 132 17.58 3.07 -3.31
N ARG A 133 17.90 2.29 -2.26
CA ARG A 133 19.25 1.79 -2.06
C ARG A 133 19.72 0.90 -3.20
N LEU A 134 18.88 -0.04 -3.65
CA LEU A 134 19.17 -0.91 -4.78
C LEU A 134 19.51 -0.10 -6.05
N LEU A 135 18.67 0.90 -6.36
CA LEU A 135 18.86 1.76 -7.53
C LEU A 135 20.16 2.59 -7.43
N LEU A 136 20.44 3.17 -6.28
CA LEU A 136 21.69 3.93 -6.08
C LEU A 136 22.92 3.03 -6.13
N GLU A 137 22.87 1.86 -5.49
CA GLU A 137 24.04 0.97 -5.35
C GLU A 137 24.30 0.15 -6.62
N GLU A 138 23.28 -0.37 -7.31
CA GLU A 138 23.48 -1.25 -8.47
C GLU A 138 23.28 -0.55 -9.82
N ARG A 139 22.31 0.39 -9.94
CA ARG A 139 22.07 1.09 -11.20
C ARG A 139 22.99 2.30 -11.36
N GLU A 140 23.09 3.16 -10.33
CA GLU A 140 23.93 4.35 -10.37
C GLU A 140 25.41 4.07 -9.96
N GLY A 141 25.68 2.96 -9.28
CA GLY A 141 27.02 2.51 -8.91
C GLY A 141 27.65 3.30 -7.75
N VAL A 142 26.83 3.95 -6.91
CA VAL A 142 27.28 4.76 -5.77
C VAL A 142 27.00 4.08 -4.44
N ARG A 143 27.71 4.45 -3.39
CA ARG A 143 27.56 3.92 -2.02
C ARG A 143 27.40 5.06 -1.03
N PRO A 144 26.22 5.63 -0.90
CA PRO A 144 25.93 6.71 0.05
C PRO A 144 26.02 6.27 1.51
N GLU A 145 26.14 7.26 2.41
CA GLU A 145 25.99 7.08 3.85
C GLU A 145 24.52 7.28 4.22
N TYR A 146 23.81 6.19 4.55
CA TYR A 146 22.37 6.23 4.82
C TYR A 146 22.07 6.46 6.30
N PHE A 147 21.06 7.29 6.57
CA PHE A 147 20.45 7.39 7.90
C PHE A 147 18.93 7.53 7.79
N SER A 148 18.19 7.00 8.77
CA SER A 148 16.73 7.08 8.81
C SER A 148 16.26 8.26 9.65
N CYS A 149 15.19 8.93 9.21
CA CYS A 149 14.55 10.03 9.93
C CYS A 149 13.08 10.18 9.54
N SER A 150 12.36 11.07 10.23
CA SER A 150 10.99 11.43 9.84
C SER A 150 10.96 12.04 8.44
N PRO A 151 9.90 11.77 7.65
CA PRO A 151 9.77 12.26 6.27
C PRO A 151 9.35 13.74 6.24
N ASP A 152 10.31 14.62 6.45
CA ASP A 152 10.21 16.08 6.33
C ASP A 152 11.33 16.52 5.39
N LEU A 153 10.98 16.93 4.16
CA LEU A 153 11.96 17.19 3.10
C LEU A 153 12.98 18.24 3.49
N ASP A 154 12.55 19.36 4.07
CA ASP A 154 13.44 20.47 4.44
C ASP A 154 14.42 20.03 5.54
N ALA A 155 13.92 19.34 6.57
CA ALA A 155 14.75 18.79 7.64
C ALA A 155 15.70 17.70 7.16
N MET A 156 15.31 16.90 6.15
CA MET A 156 16.12 15.88 5.52
C MET A 156 17.26 16.52 4.71
N LEU A 157 16.94 17.46 3.80
CA LEU A 157 17.94 18.13 2.95
C LEU A 157 18.85 19.10 3.71
N ALA A 158 18.43 19.57 4.89
CA ALA A 158 19.34 20.31 5.78
C ALA A 158 20.50 19.47 6.32
N ARG A 159 20.44 18.13 6.19
CA ARG A 159 21.42 17.16 6.75
C ARG A 159 21.95 16.16 5.74
N ALA A 160 21.36 16.11 4.54
CA ALA A 160 21.70 15.14 3.51
C ALA A 160 21.71 15.81 2.11
N ASP A 161 22.48 15.22 1.20
CA ASP A 161 22.51 15.63 -0.21
C ASP A 161 21.34 15.02 -1.01
N ALA A 162 20.68 14.00 -0.47
CA ALA A 162 19.45 13.45 -1.03
C ALA A 162 18.51 12.90 0.07
N ALA A 163 17.22 12.84 -0.25
CA ALA A 163 16.16 12.36 0.62
C ALA A 163 15.25 11.36 -0.13
N VAL A 164 14.91 10.24 0.52
CA VAL A 164 13.94 9.26 0.00
C VAL A 164 12.61 9.50 0.70
N LEU A 165 11.60 9.84 -0.09
CA LEU A 165 10.23 10.13 0.38
C LEU A 165 9.21 9.21 -0.27
N ILE A 166 8.10 8.95 0.47
CA ILE A 166 6.96 8.20 -0.03
C ILE A 166 5.64 8.88 0.32
N GLY A 167 4.57 8.40 -0.32
CA GLY A 167 3.20 8.83 -0.04
C GLY A 167 3.01 10.31 -0.36
N ASP A 168 2.25 10.99 0.48
CA ASP A 168 1.80 12.36 0.22
C ASP A 168 2.97 13.35 0.19
N GLU A 169 4.01 13.15 1.00
CA GLU A 169 5.23 13.96 0.97
C GLU A 169 6.04 13.75 -0.33
N GLY A 170 6.13 12.50 -0.82
CA GLY A 170 6.75 12.21 -2.12
C GLY A 170 5.98 12.81 -3.29
N LEU A 171 4.64 12.73 -3.24
CA LEU A 171 3.78 13.35 -4.25
C LEU A 171 3.93 14.88 -4.25
N ARG A 172 3.96 15.51 -3.07
CA ARG A 172 4.17 16.95 -2.92
C ARG A 172 5.52 17.37 -3.52
N ALA A 173 6.60 16.69 -3.17
CA ALA A 173 7.92 16.96 -3.72
C ALA A 173 7.96 16.88 -5.25
N THR A 174 7.26 15.89 -5.83
CA THR A 174 7.14 15.74 -7.29
C THR A 174 6.40 16.92 -7.94
N LEU A 175 5.27 17.31 -7.36
CA LEU A 175 4.43 18.37 -7.92
C LEU A 175 5.04 19.79 -7.76
N GLU A 176 5.87 19.98 -6.78
CA GLU A 176 6.53 21.26 -6.50
C GLU A 176 7.94 21.36 -7.10
N ALA A 177 8.44 20.30 -7.75
CA ALA A 177 9.80 20.24 -8.30
C ALA A 177 10.17 21.44 -9.19
N ASP A 178 9.26 21.91 -10.04
CA ASP A 178 9.49 23.08 -10.92
C ASP A 178 9.70 24.40 -10.16
N ARG A 179 9.27 24.46 -8.89
CA ARG A 179 9.41 25.63 -8.01
C ARG A 179 10.71 25.62 -7.23
N HIS A 180 11.42 24.49 -7.25
CA HIS A 180 12.59 24.19 -6.44
C HIS A 180 13.79 23.79 -7.31
N PRO A 181 14.41 24.74 -8.02
CA PRO A 181 15.54 24.47 -8.92
C PRO A 181 16.81 24.00 -8.16
N GLU A 182 16.81 24.08 -6.83
CA GLU A 182 17.90 23.61 -5.97
C GLU A 182 17.98 22.09 -5.82
N TYR A 183 16.95 21.34 -6.24
CA TYR A 183 16.98 19.87 -6.24
C TYR A 183 16.32 19.26 -7.47
N THR A 184 16.60 18.01 -7.71
CA THR A 184 15.95 17.20 -8.76
C THR A 184 15.21 16.05 -8.12
N VAL A 185 14.02 15.74 -8.65
CA VAL A 185 13.19 14.60 -8.19
C VAL A 185 13.37 13.43 -9.16
N HIS A 186 13.70 12.26 -8.62
CA HIS A 186 13.87 11.01 -9.35
C HIS A 186 12.83 10.00 -8.87
N ASP A 187 11.94 9.60 -9.77
CA ASP A 187 10.86 8.66 -9.48
C ASP A 187 11.36 7.22 -9.44
N LEU A 188 11.13 6.53 -8.31
CA LEU A 188 11.63 5.17 -8.10
C LEU A 188 10.98 4.13 -9.02
N GLY A 189 9.69 4.29 -9.32
CA GLY A 189 8.96 3.41 -10.22
C GLY A 189 9.46 3.55 -11.66
N GLN A 190 9.69 4.77 -12.12
CA GLN A 190 10.28 5.06 -13.42
C GLN A 190 11.70 4.48 -13.53
N MET A 191 12.57 4.77 -12.55
CA MET A 191 13.95 4.26 -12.54
C MET A 191 13.99 2.73 -12.59
N TRP A 192 13.10 2.05 -11.86
CA TRP A 192 12.98 0.60 -11.88
C TRP A 192 12.54 0.08 -13.25
N GLN A 193 11.48 0.66 -13.81
CA GLN A 193 10.95 0.26 -15.11
C GLN A 193 11.95 0.47 -16.25
N GLU A 194 12.67 1.59 -16.26
CA GLU A 194 13.74 1.85 -17.23
C GLU A 194 14.89 0.83 -17.14
N TRP A 195 15.22 0.38 -15.92
CA TRP A 195 16.33 -0.55 -15.71
C TRP A 195 15.97 -2.01 -15.98
N THR A 196 14.73 -2.41 -15.67
CA THR A 196 14.32 -3.83 -15.69
C THR A 196 13.30 -4.16 -16.77
N GLY A 197 12.58 -3.16 -17.29
CA GLY A 197 11.43 -3.34 -18.17
C GLY A 197 10.17 -3.87 -17.46
N LEU A 198 10.17 -3.98 -16.13
CA LEU A 198 9.11 -4.57 -15.33
C LEU A 198 8.38 -3.51 -14.49
N PRO A 199 7.08 -3.71 -14.17
CA PRO A 199 6.38 -2.91 -13.18
C PRO A 199 6.99 -3.15 -11.79
N PHE A 200 6.80 -2.18 -10.87
CA PHE A 200 7.20 -2.31 -9.47
C PHE A 200 5.98 -2.40 -8.55
N VAL A 201 6.05 -3.28 -7.54
CA VAL A 201 5.02 -3.45 -6.53
C VAL A 201 5.55 -3.00 -5.17
N PHE A 202 4.98 -1.93 -4.63
CA PHE A 202 5.37 -1.35 -3.33
C PHE A 202 4.71 -2.07 -2.16
N ALA A 203 3.45 -2.46 -2.31
CA ALA A 203 2.68 -3.17 -1.30
C ALA A 203 1.71 -4.16 -1.95
N VAL A 204 1.46 -5.27 -1.26
CA VAL A 204 0.45 -6.28 -1.60
C VAL A 204 -0.61 -6.34 -0.52
N TRP A 205 -1.78 -6.89 -0.82
CA TRP A 205 -2.77 -7.26 0.20
C TRP A 205 -2.54 -8.72 0.58
N ALA A 206 -2.36 -8.97 1.87
CA ALA A 206 -2.13 -10.32 2.38
C ALA A 206 -3.02 -10.63 3.59
N ALA A 207 -3.31 -11.90 3.78
CA ALA A 207 -3.98 -12.45 4.95
C ALA A 207 -3.04 -13.40 5.69
N ARG A 208 -3.17 -13.48 7.01
CA ARG A 208 -2.47 -14.50 7.80
C ARG A 208 -2.97 -15.88 7.39
N ARG A 209 -2.04 -16.81 7.17
CA ARG A 209 -2.39 -18.18 6.76
C ARG A 209 -3.38 -18.84 7.74
N GLU A 210 -3.13 -18.74 9.04
CA GLU A 210 -4.03 -19.28 10.04
C GLU A 210 -5.44 -18.69 10.01
N PHE A 211 -5.58 -17.41 9.58
CA PHE A 211 -6.88 -16.77 9.40
C PHE A 211 -7.58 -17.28 8.15
N VAL A 212 -6.85 -17.46 7.05
CA VAL A 212 -7.36 -18.07 5.81
C VAL A 212 -7.88 -19.50 6.10
N GLU A 213 -7.13 -20.31 6.85
CA GLU A 213 -7.53 -21.68 7.21
C GLU A 213 -8.78 -21.72 8.09
N ARG A 214 -8.90 -20.78 9.03
CA ARG A 214 -10.06 -20.73 9.95
C ARG A 214 -11.30 -20.09 9.35
N GLN A 215 -11.14 -19.12 8.45
CA GLN A 215 -12.21 -18.27 7.93
C GLN A 215 -12.12 -18.05 6.40
N PRO A 216 -11.99 -19.11 5.58
CA PRO A 216 -11.73 -18.96 4.14
C PRO A 216 -12.84 -18.18 3.42
N ALA A 217 -14.10 -18.43 3.77
CA ALA A 217 -15.24 -17.72 3.18
C ALA A 217 -15.23 -16.21 3.50
N LEU A 218 -14.81 -15.84 4.72
CA LEU A 218 -14.71 -14.43 5.13
C LEU A 218 -13.57 -13.73 4.40
N VAL A 219 -12.40 -14.38 4.28
CA VAL A 219 -11.26 -13.85 3.49
C VAL A 219 -11.67 -13.63 2.04
N ALA A 220 -12.36 -14.61 1.43
CA ALA A 220 -12.86 -14.50 0.07
C ALA A 220 -13.89 -13.36 -0.09
N ALA A 221 -14.77 -13.15 0.90
CA ALA A 221 -15.74 -12.06 0.88
C ALA A 221 -15.05 -10.68 0.97
N VAL A 222 -14.08 -10.53 1.87
CA VAL A 222 -13.29 -9.29 2.00
C VAL A 222 -12.48 -9.02 0.74
N HIS A 223 -11.85 -10.04 0.17
CA HIS A 223 -11.11 -9.91 -1.09
C HIS A 223 -12.02 -9.41 -2.22
N ARG A 224 -13.20 -10.02 -2.43
CA ARG A 224 -14.17 -9.55 -3.44
C ARG A 224 -14.60 -8.10 -3.20
N ALA A 225 -14.83 -7.71 -1.94
CA ALA A 225 -15.20 -6.34 -1.60
C ALA A 225 -14.09 -5.33 -1.96
N PHE A 226 -12.82 -5.68 -1.78
CA PHE A 226 -11.70 -4.86 -2.21
C PHE A 226 -11.56 -4.76 -3.73
N LEU A 227 -11.76 -5.86 -4.47
CA LEU A 227 -11.76 -5.83 -5.94
C LEU A 227 -12.90 -4.97 -6.48
N GLU A 228 -14.11 -5.12 -5.96
CA GLU A 228 -15.25 -4.28 -6.30
C GLU A 228 -14.99 -2.81 -5.97
N SER A 229 -14.41 -2.54 -4.79
CA SER A 229 -14.03 -1.19 -4.37
C SER A 229 -13.04 -0.54 -5.33
N ARG A 230 -11.99 -1.26 -5.72
CA ARG A 230 -11.02 -0.82 -6.73
C ARG A 230 -11.71 -0.45 -8.03
N ASP A 231 -12.54 -1.35 -8.55
CA ASP A 231 -13.19 -1.18 -9.85
C ASP A 231 -14.16 0.02 -9.85
N ILE A 232 -14.95 0.19 -8.79
CA ILE A 232 -15.80 1.38 -8.58
C ILE A 232 -14.94 2.65 -8.56
N SER A 233 -13.85 2.63 -7.81
CA SER A 233 -12.99 3.80 -7.62
C SER A 233 -12.27 4.23 -8.89
N LEU A 234 -11.86 3.28 -9.73
CA LEU A 234 -11.25 3.60 -11.02
C LEU A 234 -12.29 4.18 -12.02
N LEU A 235 -13.55 3.74 -11.93
CA LEU A 235 -14.64 4.35 -12.70
C LEU A 235 -15.00 5.75 -12.19
N GLU A 236 -14.96 5.98 -10.89
CA GLU A 236 -15.30 7.24 -10.22
C GLU A 236 -14.06 8.06 -9.84
N ALA A 237 -12.91 7.89 -10.52
CA ALA A 237 -11.64 8.50 -10.11
C ALA A 237 -11.70 10.04 -10.05
N ASP A 238 -12.50 10.68 -10.88
CA ASP A 238 -12.81 12.11 -10.84
C ASP A 238 -13.51 12.51 -9.52
N GLN A 239 -14.46 11.70 -9.04
CA GLN A 239 -15.17 11.94 -7.78
C GLN A 239 -14.26 11.67 -6.58
N VAL A 240 -13.46 10.59 -6.62
CA VAL A 240 -12.46 10.28 -5.60
C VAL A 240 -11.47 11.43 -5.47
N ALA A 241 -10.93 11.91 -6.61
CA ALA A 241 -9.99 13.03 -6.66
C ALA A 241 -10.62 14.33 -6.13
N ALA A 242 -11.83 14.66 -6.57
CA ALA A 242 -12.55 15.84 -6.10
C ALA A 242 -12.86 15.79 -4.60
N HIS A 243 -13.10 14.59 -4.05
CA HIS A 243 -13.29 14.40 -2.61
C HIS A 243 -11.99 14.59 -1.84
N ALA A 244 -10.91 13.92 -2.25
CA ALA A 244 -9.60 14.01 -1.60
C ALA A 244 -9.02 15.43 -1.65
N ALA A 245 -9.16 16.14 -2.75
CA ALA A 245 -8.69 17.51 -2.94
C ALA A 245 -9.24 18.52 -1.92
N ARG A 246 -10.38 18.22 -1.30
CA ARG A 246 -10.99 19.12 -0.28
C ARG A 246 -10.22 19.15 1.04
N TRP A 247 -9.44 18.09 1.31
CA TRP A 247 -8.82 17.87 2.62
C TRP A 247 -7.30 17.84 2.57
N GLU A 248 -6.72 17.47 1.40
CA GLU A 248 -5.28 17.14 1.31
C GLU A 248 -4.43 18.23 0.64
N GLY A 249 -5.04 19.32 0.18
CA GLY A 249 -4.30 20.46 -0.40
C GLY A 249 -3.67 20.19 -1.77
N PHE A 250 -4.18 19.19 -2.51
CA PHE A 250 -3.80 18.89 -3.89
C PHE A 250 -4.94 19.24 -4.85
N ASP A 251 -4.60 19.56 -6.10
CA ASP A 251 -5.60 19.83 -7.13
C ASP A 251 -6.28 18.56 -7.62
N ALA A 252 -7.61 18.57 -7.76
CA ALA A 252 -8.39 17.40 -8.17
C ALA A 252 -7.92 16.79 -9.52
N PRO A 253 -7.62 17.55 -10.60
CA PRO A 253 -7.10 16.96 -11.83
C PRO A 253 -5.77 16.22 -11.65
N VAL A 254 -4.90 16.70 -10.75
CA VAL A 254 -3.62 16.06 -10.42
C VAL A 254 -3.89 14.73 -9.70
N LEU A 255 -4.78 14.72 -8.72
CA LEU A 255 -5.16 13.50 -8.02
C LEU A 255 -5.86 12.49 -8.93
N GLU A 256 -6.69 12.92 -9.88
CA GLU A 256 -7.29 12.02 -10.86
C GLU A 256 -6.22 11.35 -11.72
N HIS A 257 -5.26 12.11 -12.22
CA HIS A 257 -4.12 11.55 -12.95
C HIS A 257 -3.30 10.59 -12.09
N TYR A 258 -3.04 10.94 -10.84
CA TYR A 258 -2.33 10.10 -9.90
C TYR A 258 -3.04 8.75 -9.68
N PHE A 259 -4.34 8.76 -9.39
CA PHE A 259 -5.12 7.56 -9.11
C PHE A 259 -5.34 6.66 -10.33
N ARG A 260 -5.50 7.25 -11.53
CA ARG A 260 -5.85 6.52 -12.75
C ARG A 260 -4.66 6.22 -13.66
N GLY A 261 -3.63 7.07 -13.62
CA GLY A 261 -2.52 7.03 -14.59
C GLY A 261 -1.18 6.62 -14.00
N ALA A 262 -0.87 7.02 -12.76
CA ALA A 262 0.42 6.72 -12.15
C ALA A 262 0.39 5.44 -11.29
N LEU A 263 -0.70 5.24 -10.53
CA LEU A 263 -0.87 4.05 -9.69
C LEU A 263 -1.38 2.86 -10.49
N ASP A 264 -0.80 1.69 -10.23
CA ASP A 264 -1.26 0.39 -10.70
C ASP A 264 -1.73 -0.44 -9.50
N PHE A 265 -3.02 -0.76 -9.48
CA PHE A 265 -3.64 -1.55 -8.42
C PHE A 265 -3.77 -3.03 -8.77
N SER A 266 -3.21 -3.46 -9.89
CA SER A 266 -3.25 -4.86 -10.33
C SER A 266 -2.15 -5.70 -9.69
N LEU A 267 -2.37 -7.01 -9.63
CA LEU A 267 -1.37 -8.01 -9.29
C LEU A 267 -1.54 -9.21 -10.22
N SER A 268 -0.98 -9.10 -11.40
CA SER A 268 -0.99 -10.12 -12.44
C SER A 268 0.44 -10.61 -12.75
N ASP A 269 0.62 -11.45 -13.76
CA ASP A 269 1.92 -12.03 -14.09
C ASP A 269 3.05 -11.00 -14.25
N PRO A 270 2.88 -9.82 -14.90
CA PRO A 270 3.93 -8.81 -14.96
C PRO A 270 4.34 -8.27 -13.59
N GLN A 271 3.38 -8.00 -12.69
CA GLN A 271 3.66 -7.52 -11.34
C GLN A 271 4.35 -8.60 -10.50
N LEU A 272 3.93 -9.85 -10.62
CA LEU A 272 4.60 -11.00 -9.97
C LEU A 272 6.03 -11.17 -10.48
N ALA A 273 6.28 -10.98 -11.78
CA ALA A 273 7.62 -10.98 -12.34
C ALA A 273 8.48 -9.82 -11.77
N GLY A 274 7.89 -8.63 -11.59
CA GLY A 274 8.54 -7.50 -10.93
C GLY A 274 8.92 -7.80 -9.48
N ILE A 275 8.02 -8.43 -8.71
CA ILE A 275 8.32 -8.88 -7.33
C ILE A 275 9.46 -9.90 -7.33
N ALA A 276 9.43 -10.89 -8.23
CA ALA A 276 10.48 -11.93 -8.31
C ALA A 276 11.85 -11.34 -8.66
N GLU A 277 11.91 -10.40 -9.61
CA GLU A 277 13.16 -9.73 -9.98
C GLU A 277 13.69 -8.86 -8.82
N PHE A 278 12.81 -8.15 -8.12
CA PHE A 278 13.18 -7.40 -6.93
C PHE A 278 13.71 -8.32 -5.83
N ALA A 279 13.01 -9.41 -5.53
CA ALA A 279 13.45 -10.40 -4.53
C ALA A 279 14.82 -10.99 -4.88
N ARG A 280 15.05 -11.34 -6.14
CA ARG A 280 16.33 -11.87 -6.63
C ARG A 280 17.50 -10.92 -6.37
N ARG A 281 17.27 -9.60 -6.55
CA ARG A 281 18.32 -8.58 -6.36
C ARG A 281 18.61 -8.27 -4.90
N VAL A 282 17.57 -8.18 -4.06
CA VAL A 282 17.72 -7.70 -2.68
C VAL A 282 17.69 -8.79 -1.61
N GLY A 283 17.34 -10.05 -1.97
CA GLY A 283 17.07 -11.12 -1.01
C GLY A 283 18.22 -11.40 -0.04
N HIS A 284 19.43 -11.47 -0.53
CA HIS A 284 20.62 -11.77 0.31
C HIS A 284 20.79 -10.84 1.50
N ASP A 285 20.46 -9.55 1.33
CA ASP A 285 20.64 -8.51 2.36
C ASP A 285 19.32 -8.09 3.02
N SER A 286 18.21 -8.75 2.68
CA SER A 286 16.87 -8.33 3.11
C SER A 286 16.18 -9.32 4.04
N GLY A 287 16.84 -10.44 4.37
CA GLY A 287 16.34 -11.42 5.34
C GLY A 287 15.34 -12.42 4.76
N PHE A 288 15.41 -12.68 3.44
CA PHE A 288 14.65 -13.72 2.73
C PHE A 288 15.48 -14.32 1.58
N ALA A 289 15.09 -15.49 1.09
CA ALA A 289 15.76 -16.13 -0.02
C ALA A 289 15.51 -15.38 -1.33
N PRO A 290 16.54 -15.21 -2.22
CA PRO A 290 16.34 -14.53 -3.51
C PRO A 290 15.34 -15.18 -4.46
N ASP A 291 15.03 -16.45 -4.24
CA ASP A 291 14.06 -17.27 -4.99
C ASP A 291 12.73 -17.46 -4.24
N VAL A 292 12.47 -16.63 -3.23
CA VAL A 292 11.20 -16.65 -2.50
C VAL A 292 10.02 -16.47 -3.45
N THR A 293 9.01 -17.34 -3.33
CA THR A 293 7.83 -17.33 -4.20
C THR A 293 6.65 -16.66 -3.53
N VAL A 294 5.87 -15.88 -4.31
CA VAL A 294 4.63 -15.29 -3.86
C VAL A 294 3.56 -16.38 -3.77
N ARG A 295 3.00 -16.57 -2.56
CA ARG A 295 1.88 -17.49 -2.34
C ARG A 295 0.57 -16.76 -2.49
N LEU A 296 -0.14 -17.01 -3.57
CA LEU A 296 -1.46 -16.43 -3.80
C LEU A 296 -2.56 -17.24 -3.11
N LEU A 297 -3.61 -16.53 -2.65
CA LEU A 297 -4.86 -17.16 -2.23
C LEU A 297 -5.42 -17.95 -3.42
N ALA A 298 -5.75 -19.23 -3.21
CA ALA A 298 -6.38 -20.05 -4.24
C ALA A 298 -7.71 -19.40 -4.66
N ASP A 299 -8.01 -19.52 -5.96
CA ASP A 299 -9.08 -18.78 -6.64
C ASP A 299 -10.38 -18.73 -5.80
N SER A 300 -10.71 -17.57 -5.28
CA SER A 300 -11.92 -17.34 -4.48
C SER A 300 -13.21 -17.40 -5.30
N ARG A 301 -13.11 -17.60 -6.63
CA ARG A 301 -14.24 -17.81 -7.53
C ARG A 301 -14.74 -19.26 -7.51
N ALA A 302 -13.97 -20.17 -6.90
CA ALA A 302 -14.28 -21.60 -6.80
C ALA A 302 -14.82 -22.00 -5.41
N LEU A 303 -14.94 -21.06 -4.46
CA LEU A 303 -15.54 -21.21 -3.14
C LEU A 303 -16.86 -20.42 -3.06
#